data_08c7c7da771d323574a7292bf9489afd
#
_entry.id   08c7c7da771d323574a7292bf9489afd
#
_cell.length_a   1.000
_cell.length_b   1.000
_cell.length_c   1.000
_cell.angle_alpha   90.00
_cell.angle_beta   90.00
_cell.angle_gamma   90.00
#
_symmetry.space_group_name_H-M   'P 1'
#
loop_
_entity.id
_entity.type
_entity.pdbx_description
1 polymer ?
#
loop_
_entity_poly.entity_id
_entity_poly.type
_entity_poly.pdbx_seq_one_letter_code
_entity_poly.pdbx_strand_id
1 'polypeptide(L)'
;MILNRARQYWQCAYCKTYEFPNQDADGVRRLGPAPNNMQCPVCHVPLWEIAVDDKHHGFQCEQCQGMLLTRSAFGETVRLRRAWATGAPEQGQPLDNRELERILSCPHCATRMDVHPYYGPSTIVIDTCNNCDAIWLDYGELGQVVNAPGKDRGAAVLRVAEERERAQRQAQSVSDFEEYRLEQTRRATPNKEESIFGLLRGWFG
;
A
#
# COMPACT_ATOMS: atom_id res chain seq x y z
N MET A 1 -17.98 -13.34 -23.82
CA MET A 1 -17.18 -12.96 -22.65
C MET A 1 -18.00 -13.23 -21.40
N ILE A 2 -17.41 -13.90 -20.41
CA ILE A 2 -18.01 -14.18 -19.11
C ILE A 2 -17.30 -13.26 -18.10
N LEU A 3 -18.06 -12.48 -17.33
CA LEU A 3 -17.51 -11.62 -16.30
C LEU A 3 -17.20 -12.45 -15.04
N ASN A 4 -15.93 -12.47 -14.64
CA ASN A 4 -15.55 -12.88 -13.30
C ASN A 4 -15.75 -11.68 -12.37
N ARG A 5 -16.86 -11.67 -11.63
CA ARG A 5 -17.22 -10.54 -10.75
C ARG A 5 -16.28 -10.40 -9.54
N ALA A 6 -15.72 -11.50 -9.08
CA ALA A 6 -14.79 -11.50 -7.94
C ALA A 6 -13.47 -10.81 -8.28
N ARG A 7 -12.98 -11.01 -9.51
CA ARG A 7 -11.67 -10.53 -9.95
C ARG A 7 -11.74 -9.39 -10.98
N GLN A 8 -12.96 -8.93 -11.31
CA GLN A 8 -13.18 -7.77 -12.18
C GLN A 8 -12.52 -7.89 -13.57
N TYR A 9 -12.53 -9.08 -14.19
CA TYR A 9 -12.08 -9.28 -15.56
C TYR A 9 -13.12 -10.04 -16.39
N TRP A 10 -13.01 -9.91 -17.71
CA TRP A 10 -13.79 -10.67 -18.67
C TRP A 10 -12.97 -11.82 -19.25
N GLN A 11 -13.55 -13.01 -19.37
CA GLN A 11 -12.92 -14.13 -20.04
C GLN A 11 -13.80 -14.63 -21.17
N CYS A 12 -13.20 -14.87 -22.34
CA CYS A 12 -13.89 -15.53 -23.43
C CYS A 12 -14.07 -17.03 -23.13
N ALA A 13 -15.31 -17.51 -23.12
CA ALA A 13 -15.58 -18.93 -22.87
C ALA A 13 -14.97 -19.84 -23.94
N TYR A 14 -14.79 -19.32 -25.17
CA TYR A 14 -14.32 -20.08 -26.33
C TYR A 14 -12.78 -20.07 -26.43
N CYS A 15 -12.16 -18.90 -26.62
CA CYS A 15 -10.72 -18.78 -26.84
C CYS A 15 -9.91 -18.54 -25.57
N LYS A 16 -10.58 -18.43 -24.40
CA LYS A 16 -9.95 -18.17 -23.08
C LYS A 16 -9.19 -16.86 -22.98
N THR A 17 -9.31 -15.96 -23.95
CA THR A 17 -8.70 -14.62 -23.87
C THR A 17 -9.32 -13.83 -22.70
N TYR A 18 -8.49 -13.03 -22.02
CA TYR A 18 -8.89 -12.18 -20.92
C TYR A 18 -8.93 -10.72 -21.35
N GLU A 19 -9.80 -9.94 -20.71
CA GLU A 19 -9.89 -8.50 -20.84
C GLU A 19 -9.99 -7.89 -19.45
N PHE A 20 -9.04 -7.01 -19.10
CA PHE A 20 -8.92 -6.39 -17.79
C PHE A 20 -9.23 -4.90 -17.92
N PRO A 21 -10.21 -4.36 -17.18
CA PRO A 21 -10.53 -2.94 -17.21
C PRO A 21 -9.44 -2.05 -16.62
N ASN A 22 -8.63 -2.59 -15.67
CA ASN A 22 -7.51 -1.87 -15.05
C ASN A 22 -6.25 -2.74 -15.11
N GLN A 23 -5.40 -2.50 -16.11
CA GLN A 23 -4.16 -3.26 -16.27
C GLN A 23 -3.09 -2.93 -15.22
N ASP A 24 -3.11 -1.73 -14.64
CA ASP A 24 -2.11 -1.23 -13.68
C ASP A 24 -2.59 -1.23 -12.22
N ALA A 25 -3.70 -1.91 -11.90
CA ALA A 25 -4.32 -1.89 -10.56
C ALA A 25 -3.38 -2.41 -9.45
N ASP A 26 -2.41 -3.25 -9.81
CA ASP A 26 -1.49 -3.88 -8.84
C ASP A 26 -0.15 -3.14 -8.67
N GLY A 27 0.03 -1.94 -9.24
CA GLY A 27 1.25 -1.14 -9.11
C GLY A 27 2.49 -1.88 -9.64
N VAL A 28 2.33 -2.56 -10.78
CA VAL A 28 3.32 -3.44 -11.36
C VAL A 28 3.98 -2.76 -12.57
N ARG A 29 5.30 -2.76 -12.62
CA ARG A 29 6.08 -2.27 -13.76
C ARG A 29 6.84 -3.42 -14.42
N ARG A 30 6.63 -3.63 -15.71
CA ARG A 30 7.36 -4.64 -16.50
C ARG A 30 8.82 -4.21 -16.71
N LEU A 31 9.72 -5.16 -16.55
CA LEU A 31 11.17 -4.98 -16.72
C LEU A 31 11.70 -5.63 -18.00
N GLY A 32 11.25 -6.85 -18.29
CA GLY A 32 11.69 -7.62 -19.45
C GLY A 32 11.10 -9.03 -19.48
N PRO A 33 11.48 -9.87 -20.44
CA PRO A 33 11.09 -11.27 -20.45
C PRO A 33 11.70 -12.02 -19.26
N ALA A 34 10.93 -12.94 -18.67
CA ALA A 34 11.41 -13.77 -17.58
C ALA A 34 12.61 -14.66 -18.02
N PRO A 35 13.60 -14.89 -17.13
CA PRO A 35 14.72 -15.78 -17.44
C PRO A 35 14.25 -17.24 -17.58
N ASN A 36 15.08 -18.06 -18.22
CA ASN A 36 14.86 -19.51 -18.34
C ASN A 36 13.53 -19.91 -19.00
N ASN A 37 12.95 -19.04 -19.83
CA ASN A 37 11.70 -19.30 -20.54
C ASN A 37 10.54 -19.75 -19.60
N MET A 38 10.48 -19.16 -18.40
CA MET A 38 9.41 -19.43 -17.44
C MET A 38 8.04 -19.20 -18.06
N GLN A 39 7.13 -20.14 -17.86
CA GLN A 39 5.78 -20.08 -18.41
C GLN A 39 4.73 -19.89 -17.30
N CYS A 40 3.67 -19.20 -17.66
CA CYS A 40 2.50 -19.06 -16.79
C CYS A 40 1.90 -20.45 -16.48
N PRO A 41 1.63 -20.77 -15.21
CA PRO A 41 1.07 -22.08 -14.85
C PRO A 41 -0.41 -22.24 -15.29
N VAL A 42 -1.07 -21.13 -15.65
CA VAL A 42 -2.47 -21.11 -16.08
C VAL A 42 -2.61 -21.04 -17.61
N CYS A 43 -1.84 -20.14 -18.25
CA CYS A 43 -1.99 -19.83 -19.69
C CYS A 43 -0.90 -20.50 -20.55
N HIS A 44 0.17 -21.00 -19.96
CA HIS A 44 1.31 -21.62 -20.65
C HIS A 44 2.03 -20.68 -21.64
N VAL A 45 1.90 -19.36 -21.46
CA VAL A 45 2.64 -18.34 -22.22
C VAL A 45 3.85 -17.87 -21.40
N PRO A 46 4.90 -17.32 -22.04
CA PRO A 46 6.04 -16.78 -21.31
C PRO A 46 5.65 -15.72 -20.30
N LEU A 47 6.32 -15.72 -19.15
CA LEU A 47 6.16 -14.70 -18.13
C LEU A 47 7.06 -13.50 -18.42
N TRP A 48 6.72 -12.38 -17.83
CA TRP A 48 7.50 -11.15 -17.82
C TRP A 48 8.05 -10.90 -16.42
N GLU A 49 9.30 -10.51 -16.33
CA GLU A 49 9.88 -9.99 -15.10
C GLU A 49 9.22 -8.65 -14.77
N ILE A 50 8.88 -8.47 -13.51
CA ILE A 50 8.20 -7.27 -13.01
C ILE A 50 8.88 -6.74 -11.75
N ALA A 51 8.74 -5.42 -11.53
CA ALA A 51 8.94 -4.79 -10.23
C ALA A 51 7.58 -4.43 -9.64
N VAL A 52 7.37 -4.81 -8.38
CA VAL A 52 6.21 -4.42 -7.59
C VAL A 52 6.65 -3.33 -6.62
N ASP A 53 6.00 -2.17 -6.66
CA ASP A 53 6.32 -0.99 -5.84
C ASP A 53 7.78 -0.53 -5.97
N ASP A 54 8.41 -0.77 -7.13
CA ASP A 54 9.83 -0.49 -7.43
C ASP A 54 10.85 -1.11 -6.44
N LYS A 55 10.43 -2.07 -5.63
CA LYS A 55 11.24 -2.71 -4.59
C LYS A 55 11.37 -4.22 -4.75
N HIS A 56 10.29 -4.86 -5.10
CA HIS A 56 10.22 -6.32 -5.13
C HIS A 56 10.15 -6.80 -6.57
N HIS A 57 10.94 -7.81 -6.88
CA HIS A 57 10.92 -8.47 -8.18
C HIS A 57 9.98 -9.68 -8.14
N GLY A 58 9.37 -9.94 -9.27
CA GLY A 58 8.49 -11.08 -9.49
C GLY A 58 8.30 -11.36 -10.97
N PHE A 59 7.30 -12.17 -11.29
CA PHE A 59 6.98 -12.51 -12.67
C PHE A 59 5.47 -12.39 -12.88
N GLN A 60 5.05 -11.88 -14.03
CA GLN A 60 3.64 -11.68 -14.36
C GLN A 60 3.32 -12.25 -15.74
N CYS A 61 2.14 -12.82 -15.86
CA CYS A 61 1.57 -13.23 -17.13
C CYS A 61 0.88 -12.05 -17.80
N GLU A 62 1.21 -11.77 -19.08
CA GLU A 62 0.53 -10.71 -19.81
C GLU A 62 -0.93 -11.09 -20.19
N GLN A 63 -1.22 -12.39 -20.26
CA GLN A 63 -2.53 -12.87 -20.70
C GLN A 63 -3.56 -12.92 -19.56
N CYS A 64 -3.22 -13.54 -18.40
CA CYS A 64 -4.14 -13.65 -17.27
C CYS A 64 -3.84 -12.66 -16.13
N GLN A 65 -2.75 -11.90 -16.23
CA GLN A 65 -2.29 -10.95 -15.21
C GLN A 65 -1.97 -11.59 -13.84
N GLY A 66 -1.96 -12.92 -13.75
CA GLY A 66 -1.49 -13.62 -12.56
C GLY A 66 0.01 -13.37 -12.35
N MET A 67 0.46 -13.39 -11.10
CA MET A 67 1.83 -13.07 -10.75
C MET A 67 2.47 -14.08 -9.79
N LEU A 68 3.76 -14.31 -9.95
CA LEU A 68 4.60 -15.10 -9.05
C LEU A 68 5.48 -14.14 -8.24
N LEU A 69 5.36 -14.18 -6.93
CA LEU A 69 6.20 -13.42 -6.00
C LEU A 69 6.88 -14.38 -5.01
N THR A 70 8.01 -13.98 -4.43
CA THR A 70 8.51 -14.66 -3.24
C THR A 70 7.58 -14.39 -2.07
N ARG A 71 7.51 -15.29 -1.09
CA ARG A 71 6.69 -15.11 0.11
C ARG A 71 7.05 -13.82 0.88
N SER A 72 8.35 -13.51 0.95
CA SER A 72 8.82 -12.28 1.57
C SER A 72 8.36 -11.03 0.80
N ALA A 73 8.50 -11.00 -0.53
CA ALA A 73 8.03 -9.89 -1.37
C ALA A 73 6.52 -9.66 -1.24
N PHE A 74 5.73 -10.74 -1.29
CA PHE A 74 4.29 -10.66 -1.07
C PHE A 74 3.95 -10.07 0.31
N GLY A 75 4.53 -10.64 1.38
CA GLY A 75 4.27 -10.18 2.75
C GLY A 75 4.65 -8.72 2.97
N GLU A 76 5.80 -8.26 2.45
CA GLU A 76 6.21 -6.85 2.56
C GLU A 76 5.34 -5.92 1.74
N THR A 77 5.00 -6.29 0.50
CA THR A 77 4.08 -5.51 -0.35
C THR A 77 2.73 -5.33 0.33
N VAL A 78 2.14 -6.43 0.83
CA VAL A 78 0.87 -6.38 1.56
C VAL A 78 0.98 -5.46 2.78
N ARG A 79 2.00 -5.63 3.61
CA ARG A 79 2.21 -4.83 4.83
C ARG A 79 2.33 -3.34 4.52
N LEU A 80 3.14 -2.99 3.53
CA LEU A 80 3.36 -1.59 3.15
C LEU A 80 2.11 -0.96 2.56
N ARG A 81 1.48 -1.61 1.58
CA ARG A 81 0.27 -1.08 0.94
C ARG A 81 -0.88 -0.92 1.91
N ARG A 82 -1.10 -1.90 2.79
CA ARG A 82 -2.14 -1.81 3.83
C ARG A 82 -1.87 -0.67 4.81
N ALA A 83 -0.62 -0.48 5.24
CA ALA A 83 -0.28 0.61 6.15
C ALA A 83 -0.58 2.01 5.56
N TRP A 84 -0.49 2.16 4.25
CA TRP A 84 -0.78 3.41 3.54
C TRP A 84 -2.16 3.46 2.87
N ALA A 85 -2.95 2.38 2.98
CA ALA A 85 -4.25 2.32 2.35
C ALA A 85 -5.21 3.35 2.94
N THR A 86 -5.86 4.12 2.06
CA THR A 86 -6.89 5.11 2.38
C THR A 86 -8.26 4.64 1.86
N GLY A 87 -9.34 5.27 2.30
CA GLY A 87 -10.70 4.93 1.87
C GLY A 87 -11.32 3.79 2.69
N ALA A 88 -12.53 3.40 2.32
CA ALA A 88 -13.25 2.32 2.98
C ALA A 88 -12.63 0.95 2.65
N PRO A 89 -12.55 0.02 3.62
CA PRO A 89 -12.13 -1.34 3.32
C PRO A 89 -13.18 -2.06 2.46
N GLU A 90 -12.71 -2.95 1.60
CA GLU A 90 -13.57 -3.82 0.82
C GLU A 90 -13.85 -5.11 1.59
N GLN A 91 -15.11 -5.51 1.67
CA GLN A 91 -15.46 -6.80 2.26
C GLN A 91 -15.02 -7.92 1.31
N GLY A 92 -14.32 -8.91 1.86
CA GLY A 92 -13.89 -10.08 1.10
C GLY A 92 -15.08 -10.81 0.48
N GLN A 93 -14.89 -11.34 -0.71
CA GLN A 93 -15.85 -12.20 -1.37
C GLN A 93 -15.86 -13.58 -0.69
N PRO A 94 -16.95 -14.33 -0.76
CA PRO A 94 -16.94 -15.71 -0.30
C PRO A 94 -15.85 -16.52 -0.99
N LEU A 95 -15.21 -17.42 -0.26
CA LEU A 95 -14.20 -18.33 -0.80
C LEU A 95 -14.77 -19.15 -1.96
N ASP A 96 -14.11 -19.16 -3.11
CA ASP A 96 -14.46 -20.05 -4.20
C ASP A 96 -13.79 -21.42 -4.01
N ASN A 97 -14.55 -22.38 -3.54
CA ASN A 97 -14.04 -23.73 -3.28
C ASN A 97 -13.49 -24.44 -4.53
N ARG A 98 -13.91 -24.01 -5.75
CA ARG A 98 -13.40 -24.58 -7.01
C ARG A 98 -11.91 -24.23 -7.21
N GLU A 99 -11.45 -23.13 -6.66
CA GLU A 99 -10.03 -22.75 -6.71
C GLU A 99 -9.16 -23.69 -5.87
N LEU A 100 -9.70 -24.29 -4.80
CA LEU A 100 -9.01 -25.28 -4.00
C LEU A 100 -8.76 -26.62 -4.71
N GLU A 101 -9.51 -26.88 -5.80
CA GLU A 101 -9.38 -28.13 -6.56
C GLU A 101 -8.36 -28.04 -7.70
N ARG A 102 -7.84 -26.82 -7.98
CA ARG A 102 -6.90 -26.63 -9.08
C ARG A 102 -5.53 -27.20 -8.76
N ILE A 103 -4.82 -27.59 -9.80
CA ILE A 103 -3.45 -28.09 -9.70
C ILE A 103 -2.57 -27.22 -10.57
N LEU A 104 -1.68 -26.45 -9.96
CA LEU A 104 -0.66 -25.65 -10.66
C LEU A 104 0.73 -26.21 -10.42
N SER A 105 1.61 -26.03 -11.41
CA SER A 105 3.03 -26.31 -11.29
C SER A 105 3.80 -24.99 -11.16
N CYS A 106 4.76 -24.94 -10.25
CA CYS A 106 5.59 -23.76 -10.03
C CYS A 106 6.33 -23.38 -11.33
N PRO A 107 6.21 -22.14 -11.83
CA PRO A 107 6.90 -21.67 -13.02
C PRO A 107 8.43 -21.79 -12.95
N HIS A 108 8.99 -21.75 -11.74
CA HIS A 108 10.43 -21.76 -11.52
C HIS A 108 11.02 -23.17 -11.44
N CYS A 109 10.37 -24.11 -10.72
CA CYS A 109 10.93 -25.44 -10.45
C CYS A 109 10.06 -26.61 -10.92
N ALA A 110 8.93 -26.34 -11.57
CA ALA A 110 7.95 -27.31 -12.04
C ALA A 110 7.33 -28.24 -10.95
N THR A 111 7.67 -28.04 -9.67
CA THR A 111 7.05 -28.76 -8.56
C THR A 111 5.57 -28.37 -8.43
N ARG A 112 4.70 -29.32 -8.12
CA ARG A 112 3.29 -29.03 -7.81
C ARG A 112 3.20 -28.03 -6.68
N MET A 113 2.40 -26.99 -6.84
CA MET A 113 2.13 -26.00 -5.79
C MET A 113 1.00 -26.48 -4.86
N ASP A 114 1.10 -26.09 -3.59
CA ASP A 114 0.08 -26.33 -2.60
C ASP A 114 -0.96 -25.22 -2.66
N VAL A 115 -2.20 -25.58 -2.88
CA VAL A 115 -3.33 -24.65 -2.94
C VAL A 115 -4.05 -24.60 -1.59
N HIS A 116 -4.24 -23.42 -1.06
CA HIS A 116 -4.92 -23.24 0.24
C HIS A 116 -5.49 -21.83 0.41
N PRO A 117 -6.49 -21.65 1.31
CA PRO A 117 -6.92 -20.31 1.67
C PRO A 117 -5.77 -19.48 2.23
N TYR A 118 -5.75 -18.20 1.91
CA TYR A 118 -4.82 -17.27 2.54
C TYR A 118 -5.27 -16.98 3.97
N TYR A 119 -4.39 -17.24 4.95
CA TYR A 119 -4.70 -17.06 6.38
C TYR A 119 -4.53 -15.62 6.89
N GLY A 120 -4.42 -14.66 5.99
CA GLY A 120 -4.34 -13.23 6.29
C GLY A 120 -5.69 -12.53 6.19
N PRO A 121 -5.68 -11.20 6.02
CA PRO A 121 -6.89 -10.36 6.06
C PRO A 121 -7.73 -10.42 4.77
N SER A 122 -7.97 -11.60 4.21
CA SER A 122 -8.78 -11.77 3.00
C SER A 122 -9.31 -13.21 2.92
N THR A 123 -10.18 -13.46 1.96
CA THR A 123 -10.77 -14.79 1.64
C THR A 123 -10.31 -15.31 0.28
N ILE A 124 -9.09 -14.95 -0.16
CA ILE A 124 -8.51 -15.47 -1.40
C ILE A 124 -7.92 -16.87 -1.22
N VAL A 125 -7.77 -17.59 -2.34
CA VAL A 125 -7.02 -18.85 -2.42
C VAL A 125 -5.69 -18.55 -3.09
N ILE A 126 -4.60 -19.01 -2.50
CA ILE A 126 -3.25 -18.84 -3.03
C ILE A 126 -2.61 -20.19 -3.32
N ASP A 127 -1.72 -20.22 -4.31
CA ASP A 127 -0.89 -21.37 -4.60
C ASP A 127 0.54 -21.10 -4.13
N THR A 128 1.10 -22.00 -3.32
CA THR A 128 2.42 -21.83 -2.74
C THR A 128 3.38 -22.92 -3.21
N CYS A 129 4.58 -22.53 -3.59
CA CYS A 129 5.68 -23.45 -3.83
C CYS A 129 6.62 -23.45 -2.63
N ASN A 130 6.57 -24.53 -1.83
CA ASN A 130 7.45 -24.65 -0.66
C ASN A 130 8.92 -24.91 -1.03
N ASN A 131 9.20 -25.37 -2.26
CA ASN A 131 10.57 -25.56 -2.74
C ASN A 131 11.27 -24.23 -3.11
N CYS A 132 10.51 -23.25 -3.66
CA CYS A 132 11.04 -21.95 -4.09
C CYS A 132 10.68 -20.82 -3.15
N ASP A 133 9.92 -21.08 -2.09
CA ASP A 133 9.31 -20.06 -1.21
C ASP A 133 8.55 -18.97 -2.00
N ALA A 134 7.79 -19.42 -3.01
CA ALA A 134 7.07 -18.55 -3.93
C ALA A 134 5.55 -18.73 -3.81
N ILE A 135 4.83 -17.67 -4.15
CA ILE A 135 3.37 -17.61 -4.14
C ILE A 135 2.92 -17.19 -5.52
N TRP A 136 1.97 -17.93 -6.09
CA TRP A 136 1.22 -17.50 -7.27
C TRP A 136 -0.08 -16.84 -6.82
N LEU A 137 -0.31 -15.66 -7.36
CA LEU A 137 -1.52 -14.87 -7.17
C LEU A 137 -2.23 -14.74 -8.53
N ASP A 138 -3.52 -14.92 -8.53
CA ASP A 138 -4.33 -14.56 -9.67
C ASP A 138 -4.61 -13.05 -9.71
N TYR A 139 -5.07 -12.57 -10.85
CA TYR A 139 -5.40 -11.15 -11.02
C TYR A 139 -6.35 -10.63 -9.95
N GLY A 140 -5.98 -9.51 -9.33
CA GLY A 140 -6.80 -8.82 -8.32
C GLY A 140 -6.72 -9.39 -6.91
N GLU A 141 -6.07 -10.54 -6.68
CA GLU A 141 -5.94 -11.11 -5.33
C GLU A 141 -5.07 -10.24 -4.41
N LEU A 142 -3.98 -9.69 -4.94
CA LEU A 142 -3.16 -8.74 -4.18
C LEU A 142 -3.99 -7.53 -3.74
N GLY A 143 -4.80 -6.97 -4.63
CA GLY A 143 -5.72 -5.88 -4.32
C GLY A 143 -6.75 -6.25 -3.26
N GLN A 144 -7.33 -7.45 -3.33
CA GLN A 144 -8.28 -7.94 -2.32
C GLN A 144 -7.64 -8.04 -0.93
N VAL A 145 -6.40 -8.53 -0.83
CA VAL A 145 -5.66 -8.61 0.45
C VAL A 145 -5.37 -7.21 0.99
N VAL A 146 -4.94 -6.29 0.13
CA VAL A 146 -4.63 -4.90 0.52
C VAL A 146 -5.87 -4.17 1.02
N ASN A 147 -7.00 -4.34 0.34
CA ASN A 147 -8.24 -3.62 0.65
C ASN A 147 -9.10 -4.28 1.74
N ALA A 148 -8.79 -5.52 2.12
CA ALA A 148 -9.52 -6.22 3.17
C ALA A 148 -9.51 -5.46 4.52
N PRO A 149 -10.57 -5.56 5.35
CA PRO A 149 -10.61 -4.96 6.67
C PRO A 149 -9.44 -5.40 7.57
N GLY A 150 -9.02 -4.55 8.49
CA GLY A 150 -7.98 -4.88 9.46
C GLY A 150 -7.42 -3.64 10.15
N LYS A 151 -6.89 -3.79 11.36
CA LYS A 151 -6.33 -2.69 12.17
C LYS A 151 -5.03 -2.12 11.62
N ASP A 152 -4.31 -2.88 10.81
CA ASP A 152 -3.05 -2.50 10.15
C ASP A 152 -3.28 -1.57 8.97
N ARG A 153 -4.52 -1.54 8.44
CA ARG A 153 -4.89 -0.71 7.30
C ARG A 153 -4.92 0.77 7.69
N GLY A 154 -4.18 1.60 6.96
CA GLY A 154 -4.07 3.03 7.23
C GLY A 154 -3.18 3.39 8.43
N ALA A 155 -2.51 2.43 9.07
CA ALA A 155 -1.72 2.68 10.28
C ALA A 155 -0.57 3.68 10.07
N ALA A 156 0.04 3.74 8.89
CA ALA A 156 1.07 4.73 8.57
C ALA A 156 0.47 6.13 8.38
N VAL A 157 -0.70 6.21 7.76
CA VAL A 157 -1.42 7.48 7.56
C VAL A 157 -1.79 8.10 8.89
N LEU A 158 -2.32 7.29 9.82
CA LEU A 158 -2.67 7.75 11.17
C LEU A 158 -1.44 8.24 11.94
N ARG A 159 -0.33 7.51 11.91
CA ARG A 159 0.93 7.93 12.55
C ARG A 159 1.43 9.27 12.03
N VAL A 160 1.46 9.45 10.71
CA VAL A 160 1.87 10.72 10.10
C VAL A 160 0.94 11.87 10.51
N ALA A 161 -0.35 11.63 10.58
CA ALA A 161 -1.31 12.64 11.04
C ALA A 161 -1.07 13.03 12.51
N GLU A 162 -0.89 12.05 13.41
CA GLU A 162 -0.57 12.29 14.82
C GLU A 162 0.75 13.05 15.01
N GLU A 163 1.79 12.71 14.23
CA GLU A 163 3.07 13.40 14.27
C GLU A 163 2.95 14.87 13.84
N ARG A 164 2.17 15.13 12.77
CA ARG A 164 1.88 16.50 12.32
C ARG A 164 1.14 17.31 13.38
N GLU A 165 0.11 16.73 14.01
CA GLU A 165 -0.62 17.39 15.07
C GLU A 165 0.26 17.69 16.28
N ARG A 166 1.15 16.76 16.67
CA ARG A 166 2.13 16.98 17.75
C ARG A 166 3.08 18.12 17.42
N ALA A 167 3.62 18.14 16.20
CA ALA A 167 4.50 19.20 15.72
C ALA A 167 3.79 20.57 15.71
N GLN A 168 2.54 20.62 15.25
CA GLN A 168 1.74 21.85 15.28
C GLN A 168 1.51 22.36 16.71
N ARG A 169 1.09 21.49 17.64
CA ARG A 169 0.91 21.84 19.05
C ARG A 169 2.20 22.35 19.68
N GLN A 170 3.33 21.72 19.36
CA GLN A 170 4.63 22.16 19.84
C GLN A 170 5.03 23.53 19.28
N ALA A 171 4.84 23.76 17.98
CA ALA A 171 5.10 25.05 17.35
C ALA A 171 4.22 26.16 17.95
N GLN A 172 2.92 25.86 18.19
CA GLN A 172 2.01 26.81 18.83
C GLN A 172 2.48 27.17 20.25
N SER A 173 2.84 26.19 21.06
CA SER A 173 3.32 26.44 22.43
C SER A 173 4.60 27.28 22.49
N VAL A 174 5.51 27.12 21.51
CA VAL A 174 6.72 27.97 21.39
C VAL A 174 6.33 29.40 21.02
N SER A 175 5.42 29.56 20.05
CA SER A 175 4.90 30.88 19.65
C SER A 175 4.23 31.61 20.82
N ASP A 176 3.35 30.94 21.55
CA ASP A 176 2.65 31.50 22.70
C ASP A 176 3.63 31.91 23.81
N PHE A 177 4.68 31.11 24.03
CA PHE A 177 5.74 31.45 25.00
C PHE A 177 6.59 32.67 24.56
N GLU A 178 6.91 32.78 23.28
CA GLU A 178 7.63 33.95 22.74
C GLU A 178 6.78 35.22 22.85
N GLU A 179 5.50 35.15 22.53
CA GLU A 179 4.56 36.26 22.68
C GLU A 179 4.44 36.69 24.13
N TYR A 180 4.26 35.75 25.06
CA TYR A 180 4.27 36.04 26.51
C TYR A 180 5.55 36.71 26.97
N ARG A 181 6.70 36.23 26.50
CA ARG A 181 8.03 36.83 26.83
C ARG A 181 8.16 38.25 26.30
N LEU A 182 7.72 38.51 25.09
CA LEU A 182 7.71 39.84 24.48
C LEU A 182 6.77 40.79 25.26
N GLU A 183 5.62 40.33 25.66
CA GLU A 183 4.67 41.12 26.45
C GLU A 183 5.25 41.48 27.84
N GLN A 184 5.91 40.53 28.51
CA GLN A 184 6.62 40.80 29.78
C GLN A 184 7.73 41.85 29.60
N THR A 185 8.50 41.80 28.51
CA THR A 185 9.53 42.77 28.21
C THR A 185 8.94 44.16 27.95
N ARG A 186 7.81 44.24 27.26
CA ARG A 186 7.09 45.53 27.04
C ARG A 186 6.59 46.13 28.36
N ARG A 187 6.10 45.31 29.28
CA ARG A 187 5.63 45.77 30.60
C ARG A 187 6.77 46.22 31.49
N ALA A 188 7.96 45.60 31.35
CA ALA A 188 9.14 45.94 32.16
C ALA A 188 9.89 47.19 31.68
N THR A 189 9.68 47.64 30.43
CA THR A 189 10.26 48.93 29.93
C THR A 189 9.29 50.06 30.24
N PRO A 190 9.60 50.93 31.20
CA PRO A 190 8.78 52.14 31.49
C PRO A 190 8.81 53.02 30.24
N ASN A 191 7.63 53.57 29.92
CA ASN A 191 7.44 54.45 28.78
C ASN A 191 8.38 55.68 28.91
N LYS A 192 9.47 55.70 28.17
CA LYS A 192 10.50 56.78 28.24
C LYS A 192 9.92 58.16 27.94
N GLU A 193 8.77 58.23 27.28
CA GLU A 193 8.14 59.51 26.95
C GLU A 193 7.50 60.20 28.15
N GLU A 194 6.94 59.45 29.13
CA GLU A 194 6.38 60.06 30.34
C GLU A 194 7.49 60.57 31.28
N SER A 195 8.65 59.95 31.29
CA SER A 195 9.80 60.40 32.12
C SER A 195 10.41 61.71 31.63
N ILE A 196 10.40 61.98 30.33
CA ILE A 196 10.96 63.23 29.78
C ILE A 196 9.99 64.41 30.00
N PHE A 197 8.68 64.21 29.87
CA PHE A 197 7.69 65.25 30.18
C PHE A 197 7.59 65.55 31.67
N GLY A 198 7.84 64.60 32.54
CA GLY A 198 7.94 64.82 34.01
C GLY A 198 9.12 65.69 34.41
N LEU A 199 10.27 65.51 33.78
CA LEU A 199 11.50 66.30 34.04
C LEU A 199 11.41 67.75 33.52
N LEU A 200 10.70 67.99 32.41
CA LEU A 200 10.55 69.34 31.88
C LEU A 200 9.54 70.21 32.64
N ARG A 201 8.57 69.60 33.37
CA ARG A 201 7.64 70.35 34.22
C ARG A 201 8.29 70.88 35.54
N GLY A 202 9.40 70.31 35.95
CA GLY A 202 10.16 70.77 37.18
C GLY A 202 11.09 71.93 36.90
N TRP A 203 11.31 72.39 35.68
CA TRP A 203 12.20 73.47 35.30
C TRP A 203 11.53 74.77 34.96
N PHE A 204 10.21 74.85 34.86
CA PHE A 204 9.45 76.07 34.58
C PHE A 204 8.36 76.35 35.63
N GLY A 205 8.63 76.05 36.87
CA GLY A 205 7.82 76.46 38.03
C GLY A 205 8.50 77.33 38.99
#